data_fb088eb3413783a4b179d035b94acc96
#
_entry.id   fb088eb3413783a4b179d035b94acc96
#
_cell.length_a   1.000
_cell.length_b   1.000
_cell.length_c   1.000
_cell.angle_alpha   90.00
_cell.angle_beta   90.00
_cell.angle_gamma   90.00
#
_symmetry.space_group_name_H-M   'P 1'
#
loop_
_entity.id
_entity.type
_entity.pdbx_description
1 polymer ?
#
loop_
_entity_poly.entity_id
_entity_poly.type
_entity_poly.pdbx_seq_one_letter_code
_entity_poly.pdbx_strand_id
1 'polypeptide(L)'
;MTKNTVNETDPMVVTRVFDAPRELVWKAWTDPKYVMQWWGPKGFTAPVCEMDFRVGGKFLCCMKSPDGQEFWNAGEYHEIVLHEKIVSSMYFSDSKGNKIEPAELGIEHEAIDGAYDVTIFEDLGNGQTKLTFIGNEPMESAKNSGQLEGWNEILDKLAAVVEGLTQAK
;
A
#
# COMPACT_ATOMS: atom_id res chain seq x y z
N MET A 1 -21.30 26.12 -9.27
CA MET A 1 -21.33 24.72 -8.79
C MET A 1 -20.12 23.98 -9.31
N THR A 2 -19.17 23.81 -8.46
CA THR A 2 -18.00 22.98 -8.76
C THR A 2 -18.45 21.50 -8.72
N LYS A 3 -18.65 20.92 -9.87
CA LYS A 3 -18.70 19.46 -9.94
C LYS A 3 -17.29 18.94 -9.67
N ASN A 4 -17.11 18.23 -8.56
CA ASN A 4 -15.92 17.41 -8.38
C ASN A 4 -15.95 16.29 -9.43
N THR A 5 -15.60 16.63 -10.65
CA THR A 5 -15.32 15.62 -11.67
C THR A 5 -13.92 15.10 -11.36
N VAL A 6 -13.85 13.85 -10.88
CA VAL A 6 -12.59 13.13 -10.81
C VAL A 6 -12.08 13.05 -12.25
N ASN A 7 -10.96 13.70 -12.52
CA ASN A 7 -10.32 13.63 -13.82
C ASN A 7 -9.80 12.20 -14.02
N GLU A 8 -9.94 11.66 -15.22
CA GLU A 8 -9.45 10.32 -15.58
C GLU A 8 -7.95 10.15 -15.29
N THR A 9 -7.20 11.27 -15.23
CA THR A 9 -5.77 11.30 -14.93
C THR A 9 -5.45 11.49 -13.44
N ASP A 10 -6.46 11.68 -12.59
CA ASP A 10 -6.24 11.81 -11.16
C ASP A 10 -5.74 10.48 -10.57
N PRO A 11 -4.80 10.54 -9.62
CA PRO A 11 -4.26 9.32 -9.02
C PRO A 11 -5.34 8.54 -8.26
N MET A 12 -5.12 7.24 -8.16
CA MET A 12 -5.95 6.38 -7.33
C MET A 12 -5.86 6.83 -5.87
N VAL A 13 -7.02 6.98 -5.22
CA VAL A 13 -7.10 7.29 -3.80
C VAL A 13 -8.00 6.26 -3.13
N VAL A 14 -7.48 5.61 -2.09
CA VAL A 14 -8.28 4.73 -1.22
C VAL A 14 -8.16 5.22 0.21
N THR A 15 -9.26 5.15 0.93
CA THR A 15 -9.32 5.56 2.33
C THR A 15 -9.95 4.47 3.18
N ARG A 16 -9.51 4.37 4.43
CA ARG A 16 -10.10 3.46 5.41
C ARG A 16 -10.00 4.07 6.80
N VAL A 17 -11.08 3.96 7.56
CA VAL A 17 -11.06 4.34 8.98
C VAL A 17 -10.84 3.07 9.81
N PHE A 18 -9.85 3.10 10.69
CA PHE A 18 -9.54 2.02 11.61
C PHE A 18 -9.95 2.41 13.03
N ASP A 19 -10.54 1.48 13.75
CA ASP A 19 -10.91 1.67 15.15
C ASP A 19 -9.71 1.34 16.05
N ALA A 20 -8.64 2.11 15.86
CA ALA A 20 -7.37 1.96 16.56
C ALA A 20 -6.59 3.27 16.53
N PRO A 21 -5.74 3.51 17.54
CA PRO A 21 -4.90 4.72 17.56
C PRO A 21 -3.86 4.71 16.44
N ARG A 22 -3.49 5.90 16.02
CA ARG A 22 -2.58 6.13 14.90
C ARG A 22 -1.25 5.38 15.01
N GLU A 23 -0.72 5.28 16.21
CA GLU A 23 0.54 4.57 16.49
C GLU A 23 0.45 3.08 16.15
N LEU A 24 -0.70 2.45 16.37
CA LEU A 24 -0.90 1.04 16.04
C LEU A 24 -1.06 0.81 14.54
N VAL A 25 -1.79 1.70 13.87
CA VAL A 25 -1.94 1.63 12.40
C VAL A 25 -0.57 1.85 11.74
N TRP A 26 0.18 2.84 12.22
CA TRP A 26 1.55 3.10 11.78
C TRP A 26 2.45 1.88 11.97
N LYS A 27 2.40 1.26 13.15
CA LYS A 27 3.20 0.08 13.46
C LYS A 27 2.87 -1.08 12.51
N ALA A 28 1.60 -1.32 12.26
CA ALA A 28 1.19 -2.39 11.33
C ALA A 28 1.68 -2.14 9.91
N TRP A 29 1.81 -0.88 9.52
CA TRP A 29 2.26 -0.48 8.18
C TRP A 29 3.79 -0.49 8.04
N THR A 30 4.53 -0.25 9.11
CA THR A 30 5.98 0.01 9.05
C THR A 30 6.85 -1.09 9.63
N ASP A 31 6.25 -2.14 10.19
CA ASP A 31 6.99 -3.29 10.71
C ASP A 31 6.79 -4.47 9.75
N PRO A 32 7.87 -5.01 9.15
CA PRO A 32 7.76 -6.07 8.16
C PRO A 32 7.04 -7.32 8.66
N LYS A 33 7.14 -7.66 9.94
CA LYS A 33 6.45 -8.84 10.47
C LYS A 33 4.91 -8.69 10.40
N TYR A 34 4.41 -7.46 10.49
CA TYR A 34 2.98 -7.19 10.32
C TYR A 34 2.61 -7.04 8.86
N VAL A 35 3.46 -6.38 8.06
CA VAL A 35 3.23 -6.21 6.62
C VAL A 35 3.08 -7.57 5.93
N MET A 36 3.85 -8.57 6.34
CA MET A 36 3.74 -9.93 5.82
C MET A 36 2.36 -10.57 6.06
N GLN A 37 1.57 -10.03 6.99
CA GLN A 37 0.24 -10.56 7.31
C GLN A 37 -0.86 -9.94 6.46
N TRP A 38 -0.64 -8.76 5.88
CA TRP A 38 -1.69 -8.07 5.13
C TRP A 38 -1.32 -7.67 3.70
N TRP A 39 -0.05 -7.77 3.31
CA TRP A 39 0.38 -7.40 1.96
C TRP A 39 -0.18 -8.39 0.95
N GLY A 40 -0.79 -7.85 -0.12
CA GLY A 40 -1.41 -8.64 -1.17
C GLY A 40 -2.93 -8.74 -1.04
N PRO A 41 -3.63 -8.84 -2.17
CA PRO A 41 -5.08 -8.96 -2.18
C PRO A 41 -5.58 -10.23 -1.48
N LYS A 42 -6.90 -10.36 -1.37
CA LYS A 42 -7.53 -11.54 -0.78
C LYS A 42 -7.02 -12.83 -1.43
N GLY A 43 -6.65 -13.79 -0.59
CA GLY A 43 -6.12 -15.08 -1.03
C GLY A 43 -4.61 -15.11 -1.27
N PHE A 44 -3.96 -13.94 -1.32
CA PHE A 44 -2.52 -13.85 -1.44
C PHE A 44 -1.85 -13.98 -0.08
N THR A 45 -0.61 -14.48 -0.09
CA THR A 45 0.28 -14.46 1.06
C THR A 45 1.46 -13.54 0.77
N ALA A 46 2.20 -13.15 1.79
CA ALA A 46 3.39 -12.32 1.65
C ALA A 46 4.57 -13.01 2.34
N PRO A 47 5.23 -13.96 1.66
CA PRO A 47 6.28 -14.76 2.29
C PRO A 47 7.58 -14.02 2.55
N VAL A 48 7.80 -12.87 1.90
CA VAL A 48 9.01 -12.06 2.06
C VAL A 48 8.62 -10.59 2.18
N CYS A 49 9.19 -9.90 3.16
CA CYS A 49 9.10 -8.45 3.26
C CYS A 49 10.35 -7.94 3.97
N GLU A 50 11.17 -7.21 3.24
CA GLU A 50 12.38 -6.57 3.76
C GLU A 50 12.20 -5.06 3.67
N MET A 51 12.40 -4.38 4.78
CA MET A 51 12.18 -2.93 4.86
C MET A 51 13.35 -2.27 5.62
N ASP A 52 14.00 -1.32 4.95
CA ASP A 52 14.93 -0.39 5.59
C ASP A 52 14.16 0.92 5.78
N PHE A 53 13.37 0.99 6.86
CA PHE A 53 12.40 2.07 7.07
C PHE A 53 13.09 3.35 7.57
N ARG A 54 13.65 4.10 6.62
CA ARG A 54 14.26 5.41 6.81
C ARG A 54 14.24 6.16 5.48
N VAL A 55 14.38 7.47 5.50
CA VAL A 55 14.50 8.25 4.27
C VAL A 55 15.74 7.79 3.51
N GLY A 56 15.57 7.47 2.23
CA GLY A 56 16.61 6.87 1.41
C GLY A 56 16.74 5.36 1.53
N GLY A 57 16.04 4.74 2.49
CA GLY A 57 16.00 3.29 2.63
C GLY A 57 15.12 2.64 1.57
N LYS A 58 15.36 1.37 1.31
CA LYS A 58 14.64 0.59 0.29
C LYS A 58 13.80 -0.51 0.93
N PHE A 59 12.77 -0.93 0.20
CA PHE A 59 11.98 -2.09 0.60
C PHE A 59 11.83 -3.06 -0.57
N LEU A 60 11.62 -4.34 -0.23
CA LEU A 60 11.39 -5.42 -1.19
C LEU A 60 10.41 -6.40 -0.56
N CYS A 61 9.24 -6.54 -1.15
CA CYS A 61 8.20 -7.44 -0.67
C CYS A 61 7.72 -8.34 -1.79
N CYS A 62 7.38 -9.57 -1.43
CA CYS A 62 6.78 -10.54 -2.33
C CYS A 62 5.36 -10.83 -1.89
N MET A 63 4.42 -10.81 -2.83
CA MET A 63 3.10 -11.38 -2.62
C MET A 63 2.93 -12.58 -3.53
N LYS A 64 2.32 -13.62 -3.01
CA LYS A 64 2.16 -14.89 -3.71
C LYS A 64 0.68 -15.23 -3.85
N SER A 65 0.26 -15.47 -5.10
CA SER A 65 -1.13 -15.80 -5.40
C SER A 65 -1.48 -17.22 -4.95
N PRO A 66 -2.78 -17.57 -4.88
CA PRO A 66 -3.19 -18.92 -4.48
C PRO A 66 -2.64 -20.02 -5.40
N ASP A 67 -2.38 -19.72 -6.66
CA ASP A 67 -1.80 -20.66 -7.63
C ASP A 67 -0.26 -20.70 -7.59
N GLY A 68 0.35 -19.94 -6.67
CA GLY A 68 1.80 -19.99 -6.46
C GLY A 68 2.61 -18.96 -7.25
N GLN A 69 1.97 -18.07 -8.01
CA GLN A 69 2.68 -17.05 -8.76
C GLN A 69 3.17 -15.96 -7.81
N GLU A 70 4.44 -15.59 -7.93
CA GLU A 70 5.06 -14.55 -7.12
C GLU A 70 5.09 -13.22 -7.84
N PHE A 71 4.71 -12.16 -7.12
CA PHE A 71 4.81 -10.78 -7.58
C PHE A 71 5.67 -10.02 -6.59
N TRP A 72 6.76 -9.45 -7.07
CA TRP A 72 7.69 -8.69 -6.24
C TRP A 72 7.48 -7.20 -6.44
N ASN A 73 7.51 -6.47 -5.35
CA ASN A 73 7.44 -5.01 -5.34
C ASN A 73 8.64 -4.47 -4.60
N ALA A 74 9.27 -3.47 -5.19
CA ALA A 74 10.41 -2.78 -4.60
C ALA A 74 10.17 -1.29 -4.64
N GLY A 75 10.89 -0.54 -3.81
CA GLY A 75 10.79 0.90 -3.79
C GLY A 75 11.74 1.54 -2.81
N GLU A 76 11.56 2.84 -2.61
CA GLU A 76 12.40 3.66 -1.77
C GLU A 76 11.53 4.65 -0.99
N TYR A 77 11.91 4.92 0.25
CA TYR A 77 11.24 5.94 1.08
C TYR A 77 11.85 7.30 0.83
N HIS A 78 11.03 8.27 0.45
CA HIS A 78 11.47 9.63 0.11
C HIS A 78 11.19 10.62 1.24
N GLU A 79 10.08 10.43 1.98
CA GLU A 79 9.72 11.28 3.10
C GLU A 79 9.01 10.44 4.16
N ILE A 80 9.35 10.66 5.42
CA ILE A 80 8.71 9.99 6.55
C ILE A 80 8.44 11.06 7.61
N VAL A 81 7.17 11.28 7.93
CA VAL A 81 6.75 12.10 9.06
C VAL A 81 6.10 11.16 10.07
N LEU A 82 6.75 10.98 11.20
CA LEU A 82 6.36 9.98 12.20
C LEU A 82 4.87 10.02 12.54
N HIS A 83 4.20 8.90 12.39
CA HIS A 83 2.76 8.68 12.62
C HIS A 83 1.83 9.50 11.71
N GLU A 84 2.36 10.24 10.73
CA GLU A 84 1.54 11.12 9.91
C GLU A 84 1.57 10.82 8.42
N LYS A 85 2.77 10.58 7.85
CA LYS A 85 2.89 10.52 6.39
C LYS A 85 4.11 9.73 5.94
N ILE A 86 3.94 8.98 4.86
CA ILE A 86 5.03 8.30 4.15
C ILE A 86 4.90 8.61 2.67
N VAL A 87 5.98 9.08 2.07
CA VAL A 87 6.10 9.23 0.61
C VAL A 87 7.12 8.20 0.13
N SER A 88 6.73 7.38 -0.82
CA SER A 88 7.59 6.32 -1.35
C SER A 88 7.37 6.14 -2.84
N SER A 89 8.37 5.57 -3.52
CA SER A 89 8.18 5.01 -4.85
C SER A 89 7.93 3.51 -4.70
N MET A 90 7.18 2.94 -5.63
CA MET A 90 6.92 1.50 -5.67
C MET A 90 6.78 1.06 -7.12
N TYR A 91 7.41 -0.05 -7.46
CA TYR A 91 7.37 -0.61 -8.81
C TYR A 91 7.41 -2.14 -8.71
N PHE A 92 6.94 -2.81 -9.76
CA PHE A 92 7.11 -4.25 -9.88
C PHE A 92 8.59 -4.57 -10.12
N SER A 93 9.06 -5.63 -9.49
CA SER A 93 10.47 -6.00 -9.55
C SER A 93 10.64 -7.51 -9.66
N ASP A 94 11.89 -7.95 -9.88
CA ASP A 94 12.29 -9.32 -9.67
C ASP A 94 12.62 -9.53 -8.17
N SER A 95 13.04 -10.74 -7.83
CA SER A 95 13.37 -11.10 -6.44
C SER A 95 14.60 -10.39 -5.89
N LYS A 96 15.34 -9.66 -6.74
CA LYS A 96 16.53 -8.89 -6.36
C LYS A 96 16.24 -7.39 -6.28
N GLY A 97 14.99 -6.98 -6.56
CA GLY A 97 14.62 -5.58 -6.55
C GLY A 97 14.86 -4.82 -7.86
N ASN A 98 15.23 -5.51 -8.93
CA ASN A 98 15.39 -4.89 -10.24
C ASN A 98 14.02 -4.65 -10.86
N LYS A 99 13.79 -3.41 -11.32
CA LYS A 99 12.51 -3.03 -11.92
C LYS A 99 12.19 -3.89 -13.16
N ILE A 100 10.95 -4.37 -13.23
CA ILE A 100 10.41 -5.02 -14.43
C ILE A 100 9.13 -4.32 -14.86
N GLU A 101 8.82 -4.39 -16.15
CA GLU A 101 7.60 -3.78 -16.66
C GLU A 101 6.37 -4.63 -16.28
N PRO A 102 5.25 -4.03 -15.86
CA PRO A 102 4.04 -4.79 -15.50
C PRO A 102 3.54 -5.71 -16.61
N ALA A 103 3.73 -5.31 -17.86
CA ALA A 103 3.33 -6.12 -19.02
C ALA A 103 4.02 -7.49 -19.06
N GLU A 104 5.25 -7.58 -18.55
CA GLU A 104 5.99 -8.84 -18.45
C GLU A 104 5.32 -9.83 -17.49
N LEU A 105 4.51 -9.31 -16.57
CA LEU A 105 3.73 -10.10 -15.61
C LEU A 105 2.28 -10.30 -16.05
N GLY A 106 1.92 -9.82 -17.24
CA GLY A 106 0.54 -9.86 -17.72
C GLY A 106 -0.38 -8.88 -17.01
N ILE A 107 0.18 -7.85 -16.40
CA ILE A 107 -0.57 -6.83 -15.65
C ILE A 107 -0.70 -5.56 -16.49
N GLU A 108 -1.94 -5.06 -16.62
CA GLU A 108 -2.20 -3.75 -17.19
C GLU A 108 -2.08 -2.72 -16.06
N HIS A 109 -1.01 -1.96 -16.09
CA HIS A 109 -0.73 -0.93 -15.08
C HIS A 109 -0.12 0.28 -15.77
N GLU A 110 -0.75 1.43 -15.60
CA GLU A 110 -0.24 2.70 -16.13
C GLU A 110 0.20 3.57 -14.95
N ALA A 111 1.52 3.65 -14.73
CA ALA A 111 2.06 4.54 -13.71
C ALA A 111 2.01 5.99 -14.19
N ILE A 112 1.66 6.90 -13.28
CA ILE A 112 1.78 8.34 -13.53
C ILE A 112 3.27 8.68 -13.47
N ASP A 113 3.80 9.24 -14.56
CA ASP A 113 5.22 9.57 -14.67
C ASP A 113 5.65 10.54 -13.56
N GLY A 114 6.70 10.17 -12.82
CA GLY A 114 7.23 10.97 -11.72
C GLY A 114 6.38 11.02 -10.45
N ALA A 115 5.28 10.26 -10.38
CA ALA A 115 4.43 10.23 -9.20
C ALA A 115 4.98 9.26 -8.16
N TYR A 116 4.86 9.66 -6.89
CA TYR A 116 5.15 8.80 -5.74
C TYR A 116 3.86 8.33 -5.09
N ASP A 117 3.94 7.23 -4.36
CA ASP A 117 2.86 6.80 -3.48
C ASP A 117 2.90 7.63 -2.20
N VAL A 118 1.74 8.04 -1.73
CA VAL A 118 1.62 8.82 -0.50
C VAL A 118 0.64 8.12 0.44
N THR A 119 1.09 7.84 1.66
CA THR A 119 0.26 7.26 2.70
C THR A 119 0.12 8.27 3.83
N ILE A 120 -1.11 8.63 4.18
CA ILE A 120 -1.41 9.64 5.20
C ILE A 120 -2.18 8.98 6.33
N PHE A 121 -1.75 9.24 7.57
CA PHE A 121 -2.38 8.71 8.78
C PHE A 121 -2.94 9.88 9.57
N GLU A 122 -4.27 9.99 9.68
CA GLU A 122 -4.93 11.09 10.39
C GLU A 122 -5.56 10.57 11.68
N ASP A 123 -5.23 11.21 12.78
CA ASP A 123 -5.87 10.95 14.07
C ASP A 123 -7.24 11.64 14.08
N LEU A 124 -8.31 10.83 14.11
CA LEU A 124 -9.67 11.36 14.12
C LEU A 124 -10.19 11.67 15.53
N GLY A 125 -9.39 11.39 16.56
CA GLY A 125 -9.85 11.41 17.93
C GLY A 125 -10.61 10.14 18.30
N ASN A 126 -10.93 9.97 19.58
CA ASN A 126 -11.67 8.80 20.09
C ASN A 126 -11.01 7.44 19.76
N GLY A 127 -9.68 7.44 19.55
CA GLY A 127 -8.96 6.20 19.23
C GLY A 127 -9.15 5.70 17.81
N GLN A 128 -9.57 6.56 16.89
CA GLN A 128 -9.76 6.22 15.48
C GLN A 128 -8.72 6.89 14.58
N THR A 129 -8.36 6.20 13.50
CA THR A 129 -7.38 6.68 12.52
C THR A 129 -7.97 6.56 11.12
N LYS A 130 -7.83 7.62 10.33
CA LYS A 130 -8.13 7.57 8.89
C LYS A 130 -6.83 7.42 8.11
N LEU A 131 -6.73 6.35 7.35
CA LEU A 131 -5.62 6.12 6.44
C LEU A 131 -6.05 6.49 5.03
N THR A 132 -5.24 7.29 4.34
CA THR A 132 -5.43 7.63 2.94
C THR A 132 -4.20 7.16 2.17
N PHE A 133 -4.40 6.31 1.17
CA PHE A 133 -3.34 5.88 0.26
C PHE A 133 -3.60 6.49 -1.11
N ILE A 134 -2.60 7.22 -1.62
CA ILE A 134 -2.62 7.82 -2.95
C ILE A 134 -1.58 7.08 -3.78
N GLY A 135 -2.04 6.33 -4.77
CA GLY A 135 -1.16 5.50 -5.60
C GLY A 135 -0.61 6.25 -6.80
N ASN A 136 0.33 5.61 -7.48
CA ASN A 136 0.99 6.15 -8.66
C ASN A 136 0.31 5.75 -9.99
N GLU A 137 -0.91 5.27 -9.92
CA GLU A 137 -1.70 4.85 -11.08
C GLU A 137 -2.94 5.75 -11.20
N PRO A 138 -3.35 6.16 -12.42
CA PRO A 138 -4.61 6.88 -12.57
C PRO A 138 -5.80 6.07 -12.05
N MET A 139 -6.78 6.74 -11.45
CA MET A 139 -7.97 6.08 -10.89
C MET A 139 -8.69 5.20 -11.91
N GLU A 140 -8.84 5.69 -13.15
CA GLU A 140 -9.49 4.94 -14.22
C GLU A 140 -8.74 3.64 -14.53
N SER A 141 -7.42 3.71 -14.63
CA SER A 141 -6.57 2.53 -14.85
C SER A 141 -6.66 1.56 -13.66
N ALA A 142 -6.65 2.09 -12.44
CA ALA A 142 -6.76 1.27 -11.23
C ALA A 142 -8.07 0.50 -11.15
N LYS A 143 -9.18 1.11 -11.58
CA LYS A 143 -10.47 0.44 -11.67
C LYS A 143 -10.46 -0.68 -12.71
N ASN A 144 -9.90 -0.41 -13.88
CA ASN A 144 -9.89 -1.35 -15.00
C ASN A 144 -8.92 -2.52 -14.78
N SER A 145 -7.80 -2.28 -14.10
CA SER A 145 -6.79 -3.31 -13.84
C SER A 145 -7.09 -4.19 -12.64
N GLY A 146 -8.05 -3.80 -11.79
CA GLY A 146 -8.35 -4.47 -10.53
C GLY A 146 -7.50 -4.00 -9.36
N GLN A 147 -6.62 -3.02 -9.56
CA GLN A 147 -5.76 -2.48 -8.48
C GLN A 147 -6.57 -1.82 -7.36
N LEU A 148 -7.63 -1.09 -7.71
CA LEU A 148 -8.48 -0.45 -6.71
C LEU A 148 -9.16 -1.48 -5.82
N GLU A 149 -9.72 -2.54 -6.42
CA GLU A 149 -10.33 -3.63 -5.66
C GLU A 149 -9.29 -4.35 -4.80
N GLY A 150 -8.12 -4.62 -5.38
CA GLY A 150 -7.01 -5.25 -4.67
C GLY A 150 -6.58 -4.44 -3.44
N TRP A 151 -6.48 -3.12 -3.55
CA TRP A 151 -6.15 -2.26 -2.42
C TRP A 151 -7.22 -2.27 -1.34
N ASN A 152 -8.50 -2.33 -1.70
CA ASN A 152 -9.56 -2.47 -0.71
C ASN A 152 -9.46 -3.80 0.04
N GLU A 153 -9.13 -4.89 -0.65
CA GLU A 153 -8.90 -6.19 -0.03
C GLU A 153 -7.67 -6.19 0.90
N ILE A 154 -6.61 -5.52 0.48
CA ILE A 154 -5.41 -5.32 1.31
C ILE A 154 -5.76 -4.58 2.60
N LEU A 155 -6.56 -3.52 2.50
CA LEU A 155 -6.97 -2.74 3.67
C LEU A 155 -7.90 -3.53 4.59
N ASP A 156 -8.71 -4.45 4.08
CA ASP A 156 -9.49 -5.37 4.90
C ASP A 156 -8.59 -6.27 5.75
N LYS A 157 -7.51 -6.78 5.16
CA LYS A 157 -6.52 -7.60 5.86
C LYS A 157 -5.76 -6.77 6.91
N LEU A 158 -5.39 -5.55 6.55
CA LEU A 158 -4.74 -4.62 7.48
C LEU A 158 -5.65 -4.34 8.68
N ALA A 159 -6.94 -4.14 8.44
CA ALA A 159 -7.91 -3.91 9.52
C ALA A 159 -7.92 -5.07 10.52
N ALA A 160 -7.87 -6.30 10.04
CA ALA A 160 -7.82 -7.49 10.91
C ALA A 160 -6.53 -7.53 11.73
N VAL A 161 -5.39 -7.18 11.14
CA VAL A 161 -4.10 -7.12 11.86
C VAL A 161 -4.14 -6.05 12.94
N VAL A 162 -4.63 -4.86 12.60
CA VAL A 162 -4.75 -3.73 13.55
C VAL A 162 -5.68 -4.08 14.70
N GLU A 163 -6.80 -4.74 14.43
CA GLU A 163 -7.74 -5.21 15.47
C GLU A 163 -7.04 -6.17 16.43
N GLY A 164 -6.26 -7.11 15.89
CA GLY A 164 -5.47 -8.03 16.71
C GLY A 164 -4.47 -7.32 17.61
N LEU A 165 -3.86 -6.24 17.14
CA LEU A 165 -2.92 -5.44 17.92
C LEU A 165 -3.61 -4.67 19.05
N THR A 166 -4.84 -4.20 18.85
CA THR A 166 -5.60 -3.52 19.91
C THR A 166 -6.04 -4.49 21.00
N GLN A 167 -6.35 -5.74 20.64
CA GLN A 167 -6.76 -6.77 21.61
C GLN A 167 -5.61 -7.37 22.39
N ALA A 168 -4.38 -7.26 21.89
CA ALA A 168 -3.18 -7.82 22.50
C ALA A 168 -2.62 -7.00 23.68
N LYS A 169 -3.28 -5.90 24.05
CA LYS A 169 -2.87 -5.06 25.19
C LYS A 169 -3.42 -5.59 26.50
#